data_5bfe0ed9a1aa2a547a334e6b2d309b88
#
_entry.id   5bfe0ed9a1aa2a547a334e6b2d309b88
#
_cell.length_a   1.000
_cell.length_b   1.000
_cell.length_c   1.000
_cell.angle_alpha   90.00
_cell.angle_beta   90.00
_cell.angle_gamma   90.00
#
_symmetry.space_group_name_H-M   'P 1'
#
loop_
_entity.id
_entity.type
_entity.pdbx_description
1 polymer ?
#
loop_
_entity_poly.entity_id
_entity_poly.type
_entity_poly.pdbx_seq_one_letter_code
_entity_poly.pdbx_strand_id
1 'polypeptide(L)'
;MKSFYLITNEVKDPALQYTDRVISFLQKQEGCKVVRSGCSGGGSLHTDMTQIPGDTDCVLVLGGDGTLLQAARDLYTGDIPLIGINLGNVGYLAEIEVSHMEEALLKLIQDEYMIEERMMLTGVVEGSVQAEGKAFNDVVITRSGSLQIVQYDIYVNDCFLYSCQADGMIVSTPTGASGYNMSAGGPIVSPVANLILLTPICSHSMNNRSIVLSPDDRVKIVIPNKAEREQKAEVHFDGRDEIGRAHV
;
A
#
# COMPACT_ATOMS: atom_id res chain seq x y z
N MET A 1 16.10 18.14 7.99
CA MET A 1 16.38 17.32 6.80
C MET A 1 17.04 18.17 5.73
N LYS A 2 18.07 17.66 5.04
CA LYS A 2 18.85 18.43 4.04
C LYS A 2 19.11 17.67 2.74
N SER A 3 18.97 16.35 2.73
CA SER A 3 19.20 15.51 1.56
C SER A 3 17.89 14.84 1.15
N PHE A 4 17.44 15.09 -0.07
CA PHE A 4 16.15 14.65 -0.57
C PHE A 4 16.29 13.80 -1.83
N TYR A 5 15.52 12.72 -1.90
CA TYR A 5 15.34 11.94 -3.12
C TYR A 5 13.96 12.18 -3.70
N LEU A 6 13.84 12.52 -4.97
CA LEU A 6 12.60 12.94 -5.59
C LEU A 6 12.07 11.90 -6.57
N ILE A 7 10.90 11.37 -6.31
CA ILE A 7 10.13 10.48 -7.18
C ILE A 7 8.99 11.27 -7.80
N THR A 8 8.87 11.24 -9.12
CA THR A 8 7.82 11.97 -9.84
C THR A 8 6.96 11.03 -10.67
N ASN A 9 5.65 11.19 -10.58
CA ASN A 9 4.70 10.60 -11.51
C ASN A 9 4.63 11.45 -12.78
N GLU A 10 5.38 11.06 -13.81
CA GLU A 10 5.50 11.79 -15.07
C GLU A 10 4.16 11.84 -15.87
N VAL A 11 3.22 10.94 -15.59
CA VAL A 11 1.88 11.02 -16.18
C VAL A 11 1.11 12.23 -15.64
N LYS A 12 1.33 12.58 -14.37
CA LYS A 12 0.71 13.74 -13.71
C LYS A 12 1.53 15.03 -13.85
N ASP A 13 2.83 14.93 -14.11
CA ASP A 13 3.75 16.06 -14.33
C ASP A 13 4.55 15.86 -15.64
N PRO A 14 3.89 15.77 -16.82
CA PRO A 14 4.56 15.40 -18.06
C PRO A 14 5.58 16.41 -18.54
N ALA A 15 5.42 17.68 -18.17
CA ALA A 15 6.38 18.75 -18.45
C ALA A 15 7.41 18.95 -17.33
N LEU A 16 7.34 18.15 -16.26
CA LEU A 16 8.19 18.24 -15.06
C LEU A 16 8.15 19.61 -14.38
N GLN A 17 7.07 20.36 -14.59
CA GLN A 17 6.92 21.72 -14.07
C GLN A 17 6.98 21.77 -12.53
N TYR A 18 6.28 20.85 -11.87
CA TYR A 18 6.28 20.78 -10.41
C TYR A 18 7.59 20.18 -9.88
N THR A 19 8.13 19.22 -10.58
CA THR A 19 9.43 18.62 -10.31
C THR A 19 10.55 19.67 -10.33
N ASP A 20 10.62 20.47 -11.39
CA ASP A 20 11.64 21.52 -11.53
C ASP A 20 11.44 22.63 -10.49
N ARG A 21 10.19 22.91 -10.10
CA ARG A 21 9.89 23.85 -9.04
C ARG A 21 10.43 23.40 -7.68
N VAL A 22 10.23 22.10 -7.33
CA VAL A 22 10.79 21.50 -6.11
C VAL A 22 12.33 21.57 -6.13
N ILE A 23 12.93 21.12 -7.22
CA ILE A 23 14.39 21.11 -7.37
C ILE A 23 14.96 22.54 -7.23
N SER A 24 14.40 23.50 -7.98
CA SER A 24 14.82 24.89 -7.95
C SER A 24 14.65 25.54 -6.58
N PHE A 25 13.59 25.18 -5.86
CA PHE A 25 13.36 25.67 -4.51
C PHE A 25 14.40 25.12 -3.52
N LEU A 26 14.63 23.80 -3.52
CA LEU A 26 15.58 23.15 -2.61
C LEU A 26 17.03 23.58 -2.88
N GLN A 27 17.42 23.75 -4.15
CA GLN A 27 18.77 24.21 -4.52
C GLN A 27 19.09 25.62 -4.05
N LYS A 28 18.08 26.47 -3.77
CA LYS A 28 18.26 27.82 -3.20
C LYS A 28 18.46 27.79 -1.69
N GLN A 29 18.17 26.68 -1.03
CA GLN A 29 18.31 26.54 0.42
C GLN A 29 19.72 26.08 0.77
N GLU A 30 20.32 26.72 1.76
CA GLU A 30 21.69 26.45 2.18
C GLU A 30 21.86 25.01 2.71
N GLY A 31 22.80 24.27 2.14
CA GLY A 31 23.14 22.91 2.52
C GLY A 31 22.15 21.84 2.05
N CYS A 32 21.13 22.19 1.27
CA CYS A 32 20.19 21.21 0.74
C CYS A 32 20.72 20.54 -0.52
N LYS A 33 20.46 19.23 -0.62
CA LYS A 33 20.73 18.41 -1.80
C LYS A 33 19.44 17.78 -2.27
N VAL A 34 19.26 17.64 -3.56
CA VAL A 34 18.16 16.90 -4.17
C VAL A 34 18.63 16.06 -5.33
N VAL A 35 18.28 14.79 -5.31
CA VAL A 35 18.55 13.84 -6.39
C VAL A 35 17.20 13.37 -6.92
N ARG A 36 17.01 13.47 -8.23
CA ARG A 36 15.80 12.97 -8.89
C ARG A 36 15.98 11.51 -9.26
N SER A 37 14.94 10.70 -9.06
CA SER A 37 14.84 9.34 -9.59
C SER A 37 15.08 9.34 -11.10
N GLY A 38 15.92 8.44 -11.59
CA GLY A 38 16.08 8.21 -13.01
C GLY A 38 14.77 7.74 -13.64
N CYS A 39 14.47 8.20 -14.86
CA CYS A 39 13.33 7.70 -15.62
C CYS A 39 13.55 6.22 -15.92
N SER A 40 12.80 5.34 -15.28
CA SER A 40 12.69 3.95 -15.73
C SER A 40 11.87 3.98 -17.02
N GLY A 41 12.53 3.99 -18.16
CA GLY A 41 11.85 3.98 -19.46
C GLY A 41 10.94 2.76 -19.56
N GLY A 42 9.61 2.98 -19.52
CA GLY A 42 8.66 1.89 -19.71
C GLY A 42 7.42 1.90 -18.83
N GLY A 43 7.01 3.03 -18.27
CA GLY A 43 5.69 3.15 -17.61
C GLY A 43 5.56 2.46 -16.25
N SER A 44 6.58 1.79 -15.73
CA SER A 44 6.61 1.24 -14.38
C SER A 44 7.11 2.31 -13.40
N LEU A 45 6.28 2.64 -12.41
CA LEU A 45 6.64 3.53 -11.29
C LEU A 45 7.54 2.85 -10.24
N HIS A 46 8.18 1.73 -10.59
CA HIS A 46 9.04 1.00 -9.65
C HIS A 46 10.26 1.82 -9.25
N THR A 47 10.44 2.00 -7.95
CA THR A 47 11.57 2.72 -7.36
C THR A 47 12.64 1.72 -6.92
N ASP A 48 13.82 1.83 -7.51
CA ASP A 48 14.97 1.00 -7.13
C ASP A 48 15.71 1.63 -5.93
N MET A 49 15.64 0.97 -4.77
CA MET A 49 16.33 1.41 -3.56
C MET A 49 17.85 1.59 -3.75
N THR A 50 18.47 0.84 -4.65
CA THR A 50 19.91 0.92 -4.88
C THR A 50 20.33 2.24 -5.51
N GLN A 51 19.40 2.97 -6.10
CA GLN A 51 19.64 4.29 -6.69
C GLN A 51 19.50 5.43 -5.69
N ILE A 52 19.01 5.17 -4.49
CA ILE A 52 18.84 6.19 -3.46
C ILE A 52 20.18 6.40 -2.75
N PRO A 53 20.71 7.64 -2.72
CA PRO A 53 21.93 7.94 -1.99
C PRO A 53 21.80 7.59 -0.51
N GLY A 54 22.85 7.00 0.07
CA GLY A 54 22.83 6.56 1.47
C GLY A 54 22.77 7.70 2.50
N ASP A 55 22.95 8.95 2.06
CA ASP A 55 22.79 10.16 2.88
C ASP A 55 21.42 10.85 2.68
N THR A 56 20.43 10.14 2.13
CA THR A 56 19.08 10.68 1.92
C THR A 56 18.32 10.75 3.23
N ASP A 57 17.85 11.94 3.59
CA ASP A 57 17.05 12.16 4.80
C ASP A 57 15.56 11.91 4.58
N CYS A 58 15.06 12.13 3.36
CA CYS A 58 13.62 12.00 3.05
C CYS A 58 13.39 11.76 1.55
N VAL A 59 12.40 10.96 1.24
CA VAL A 59 11.89 10.74 -0.12
C VAL A 59 10.67 11.61 -0.35
N LEU A 60 10.75 12.51 -1.33
CA LEU A 60 9.65 13.34 -1.79
C LEU A 60 8.94 12.64 -2.95
N VAL A 61 7.64 12.42 -2.84
CA VAL A 61 6.86 11.74 -3.87
C VAL A 61 5.86 12.72 -4.49
N LEU A 62 6.10 13.11 -5.73
CA LEU A 62 5.18 13.95 -6.51
C LEU A 62 4.21 13.05 -7.28
N GLY A 63 2.94 13.04 -6.86
CA GLY A 63 1.96 12.15 -7.50
C GLY A 63 0.60 12.21 -6.83
N GLY A 64 0.05 11.08 -6.51
CA GLY A 64 -1.15 10.87 -5.70
C GLY A 64 -0.94 9.66 -4.82
N ASP A 65 -1.99 9.22 -4.11
CA ASP A 65 -1.92 8.09 -3.18
C ASP A 65 -1.29 6.83 -3.82
N GLY A 66 -1.69 6.48 -5.04
CA GLY A 66 -1.13 5.32 -5.74
C GLY A 66 0.38 5.40 -6.01
N THR A 67 0.92 6.62 -6.22
CA THR A 67 2.36 6.82 -6.39
C THR A 67 3.09 6.68 -5.05
N LEU A 68 2.49 7.22 -3.98
CA LEU A 68 3.05 7.12 -2.62
C LEU A 68 3.01 5.67 -2.11
N LEU A 69 1.90 4.96 -2.33
CA LEU A 69 1.78 3.53 -2.01
C LEU A 69 2.85 2.70 -2.71
N GLN A 70 3.10 2.98 -4.00
CA GLN A 70 4.14 2.29 -4.75
C GLN A 70 5.53 2.57 -4.15
N ALA A 71 5.86 3.84 -3.90
CA ALA A 71 7.12 4.21 -3.29
C ALA A 71 7.30 3.56 -1.91
N ALA A 72 6.27 3.55 -1.06
CA ALA A 72 6.31 2.91 0.25
C ALA A 72 6.59 1.41 0.16
N ARG A 73 5.98 0.71 -0.81
CA ARG A 73 6.24 -0.72 -1.01
C ARG A 73 7.64 -1.01 -1.53
N ASP A 74 8.11 -0.20 -2.47
CA ASP A 74 9.46 -0.39 -3.03
C ASP A 74 10.55 -0.10 -2.00
N LEU A 75 10.28 0.80 -1.04
CA LEU A 75 11.23 1.29 -0.04
C LEU A 75 11.05 0.70 1.36
N TYR A 76 10.24 -0.34 1.51
CA TYR A 76 9.86 -0.89 2.82
C TYR A 76 11.02 -1.38 3.70
N THR A 77 12.19 -1.65 3.14
CA THR A 77 13.38 -2.10 3.89
C THR A 77 14.24 -0.96 4.38
N GLY A 78 13.94 0.28 3.99
CA GLY A 78 14.69 1.47 4.36
C GLY A 78 13.96 2.25 5.46
N ASP A 79 14.73 2.77 6.43
CA ASP A 79 14.20 3.67 7.47
C ASP A 79 14.11 5.12 6.98
N ILE A 80 13.91 5.34 5.66
CA ILE A 80 13.85 6.68 5.08
C ILE A 80 12.39 7.13 5.04
N PRO A 81 12.02 8.23 5.72
CA PRO A 81 10.67 8.75 5.69
C PRO A 81 10.26 9.23 4.29
N LEU A 82 8.97 9.05 3.97
CA LEU A 82 8.36 9.49 2.71
C LEU A 82 7.37 10.61 2.99
N ILE A 83 7.27 11.56 2.05
CA ILE A 83 6.23 12.58 2.07
C ILE A 83 5.62 12.76 0.68
N GLY A 84 4.29 12.79 0.61
CA GLY A 84 3.55 12.91 -0.64
C GLY A 84 3.13 14.36 -0.94
N ILE A 85 3.45 14.83 -2.15
CA ILE A 85 2.94 16.09 -2.71
C ILE A 85 1.95 15.74 -3.80
N ASN A 86 0.70 16.12 -3.60
CA ASN A 86 -0.40 15.71 -4.46
C ASN A 86 -0.48 16.56 -5.73
N LEU A 87 -0.34 15.92 -6.89
CA LEU A 87 -0.48 16.54 -8.22
C LEU A 87 -1.90 16.41 -8.81
N GLY A 88 -2.90 16.21 -8.00
CA GLY A 88 -4.28 16.03 -8.45
C GLY A 88 -5.30 16.32 -7.35
N ASN A 89 -6.34 15.50 -7.28
CA ASN A 89 -7.29 15.58 -6.16
C ASN A 89 -6.59 15.11 -4.88
N VAL A 90 -6.79 15.86 -3.78
CA VAL A 90 -6.22 15.53 -2.47
C VAL A 90 -6.63 14.11 -2.10
N GLY A 91 -5.64 13.28 -1.79
CA GLY A 91 -5.81 11.91 -1.34
C GLY A 91 -5.81 11.81 0.18
N TYR A 92 -5.85 10.58 0.65
CA TYR A 92 -5.77 10.28 2.09
C TYR A 92 -4.33 10.19 2.60
N LEU A 93 -3.38 9.92 1.70
CA LEU A 93 -1.96 9.73 2.03
C LEU A 93 -1.09 10.90 1.55
N ALA A 94 -1.31 11.39 0.33
CA ALA A 94 -0.60 12.55 -0.21
C ALA A 94 -1.40 13.83 0.13
N GLU A 95 -1.15 14.37 1.31
CA GLU A 95 -1.93 15.47 1.88
C GLU A 95 -1.46 16.86 1.46
N ILE A 96 -0.21 17.00 1.00
CA ILE A 96 0.36 18.30 0.66
C ILE A 96 -0.09 18.71 -0.74
N GLU A 97 -0.86 19.78 -0.82
CA GLU A 97 -1.20 20.39 -2.11
C GLU A 97 -0.01 21.15 -2.70
N VAL A 98 0.04 21.23 -4.02
CA VAL A 98 1.09 22.00 -4.75
C VAL A 98 1.17 23.46 -4.29
N SER A 99 0.06 24.05 -3.88
CA SER A 99 -0.02 25.43 -3.34
C SER A 99 0.79 25.61 -2.06
N HIS A 100 0.88 24.59 -1.21
CA HIS A 100 1.57 24.59 0.09
C HIS A 100 2.92 23.89 0.07
N MET A 101 3.37 23.44 -1.11
CA MET A 101 4.56 22.63 -1.29
C MET A 101 5.82 23.28 -0.71
N GLU A 102 6.06 24.56 -1.04
CA GLU A 102 7.26 25.28 -0.59
C GLU A 102 7.25 25.51 0.92
N GLU A 103 6.08 25.80 1.51
CA GLU A 103 5.92 25.92 2.96
C GLU A 103 6.24 24.59 3.66
N ALA A 104 5.73 23.47 3.15
CA ALA A 104 6.00 22.15 3.68
C ALA A 104 7.49 21.79 3.59
N LEU A 105 8.14 22.08 2.45
CA LEU A 105 9.57 21.87 2.28
C LEU A 105 10.40 22.71 3.25
N LEU A 106 10.00 23.96 3.52
CA LEU A 106 10.67 24.80 4.53
C LEU A 106 10.56 24.17 5.93
N LYS A 107 9.41 23.68 6.31
CA LYS A 107 9.21 22.99 7.61
C LYS A 107 10.11 21.76 7.73
N LEU A 108 10.25 20.96 6.67
CA LEU A 108 11.18 19.82 6.66
C LEU A 108 12.63 20.27 6.88
N ILE A 109 13.05 21.36 6.23
CA ILE A 109 14.41 21.90 6.34
C ILE A 109 14.68 22.46 7.74
N GLN A 110 13.65 22.99 8.40
CA GLN A 110 13.71 23.59 9.75
C GLN A 110 13.50 22.56 10.87
N ASP A 111 13.35 21.27 10.51
CA ASP A 111 13.04 20.17 11.41
C ASP A 111 11.71 20.35 12.19
N GLU A 112 10.75 21.03 11.56
CA GLU A 112 9.38 21.25 12.06
C GLU A 112 8.41 20.21 11.45
N TYR A 113 8.57 18.95 11.79
CA TYR A 113 7.75 17.85 11.31
C TYR A 113 7.56 16.77 12.38
N MET A 114 6.60 15.88 12.16
CA MET A 114 6.43 14.64 12.90
C MET A 114 6.52 13.46 11.94
N ILE A 115 7.13 12.36 12.38
CA ILE A 115 7.15 11.11 11.64
C ILE A 115 6.03 10.22 12.16
N GLU A 116 5.17 9.74 11.27
CA GLU A 116 4.18 8.72 11.56
C GLU A 116 4.68 7.37 11.08
N GLU A 117 4.65 6.39 11.95
CA GLU A 117 4.91 4.99 11.59
C GLU A 117 3.62 4.34 11.09
N ARG A 118 3.73 3.64 9.98
CA ARG A 118 2.61 2.91 9.36
C ARG A 118 2.97 1.44 9.22
N MET A 119 2.08 0.56 9.71
CA MET A 119 2.29 -0.87 9.52
C MET A 119 2.07 -1.29 8.07
N MET A 120 2.76 -2.35 7.66
CA MET A 120 2.56 -3.05 6.40
C MET A 120 2.26 -4.52 6.64
N LEU A 121 1.59 -5.15 5.69
CA LEU A 121 1.37 -6.60 5.66
C LEU A 121 2.38 -7.26 4.73
N THR A 122 2.88 -8.41 5.15
CA THR A 122 3.58 -9.35 4.27
C THR A 122 2.70 -10.58 4.09
N GLY A 123 2.49 -11.00 2.86
CA GLY A 123 1.71 -12.20 2.56
C GLY A 123 2.49 -13.18 1.71
N VAL A 124 2.26 -14.48 1.95
CA VAL A 124 2.77 -15.57 1.14
C VAL A 124 1.58 -16.33 0.58
N VAL A 125 1.60 -16.60 -0.71
CA VAL A 125 0.62 -17.44 -1.39
C VAL A 125 1.25 -18.80 -1.63
N GLU A 126 0.59 -19.85 -1.13
CA GLU A 126 0.99 -21.23 -1.30
C GLU A 126 -0.10 -21.97 -2.10
N GLY A 127 0.29 -22.70 -3.11
CA GLY A 127 -0.64 -23.47 -3.96
C GLY A 127 -0.01 -23.80 -5.30
N SER A 128 -0.77 -23.68 -6.38
CA SER A 128 -0.26 -23.90 -7.75
C SER A 128 0.76 -22.85 -8.19
N VAL A 129 0.73 -21.68 -7.54
CA VAL A 129 1.72 -20.62 -7.67
C VAL A 129 2.25 -20.30 -6.29
N GLN A 130 3.57 -20.19 -6.16
CA GLN A 130 4.20 -19.67 -4.96
C GLN A 130 4.58 -18.22 -5.22
N ALA A 131 4.17 -17.33 -4.33
CA ALA A 131 4.52 -15.92 -4.43
C ALA A 131 4.49 -15.25 -3.06
N GLU A 132 5.26 -14.20 -2.94
CA GLU A 132 5.33 -13.33 -1.76
C GLU A 132 5.03 -11.90 -2.20
N GLY A 133 4.26 -11.18 -1.40
CA GLY A 133 3.92 -9.79 -1.66
C GLY A 133 3.83 -8.98 -0.38
N LYS A 134 3.84 -7.65 -0.54
CA LYS A 134 3.70 -6.68 0.54
C LYS A 134 2.61 -5.70 0.21
N ALA A 135 1.86 -5.33 1.24
CA ALA A 135 0.78 -4.36 1.12
C ALA A 135 0.89 -3.29 2.19
N PHE A 136 0.73 -2.06 1.77
CA PHE A 136 0.60 -0.91 2.64
C PHE A 136 -0.86 -0.73 3.10
N ASN A 137 -1.81 -0.98 2.18
CA ASN A 137 -3.24 -0.93 2.47
C ASN A 137 -3.81 -2.32 2.81
N ASP A 138 -3.83 -3.22 1.85
CA ASP A 138 -4.54 -4.49 2.01
C ASP A 138 -4.01 -5.61 1.10
N VAL A 139 -4.26 -6.83 1.57
CA VAL A 139 -4.18 -8.05 0.76
C VAL A 139 -5.60 -8.51 0.51
N VAL A 140 -5.99 -8.57 -0.75
CA VAL A 140 -7.35 -8.93 -1.17
C VAL A 140 -7.33 -10.27 -1.86
N ILE A 141 -8.16 -11.19 -1.40
CA ILE A 141 -8.38 -12.49 -2.02
C ILE A 141 -9.77 -12.47 -2.63
N THR A 142 -9.89 -12.63 -3.93
CA THR A 142 -11.17 -12.67 -4.63
C THR A 142 -11.34 -13.96 -5.41
N ARG A 143 -12.57 -14.34 -5.64
CA ARG A 143 -12.89 -15.41 -6.59
C ARG A 143 -12.41 -15.03 -8.00
N SER A 144 -11.91 -16.01 -8.75
CA SER A 144 -11.52 -15.88 -10.13
C SER A 144 -12.56 -16.53 -11.06
N GLY A 145 -12.95 -15.81 -12.12
CA GLY A 145 -13.80 -16.35 -13.18
C GLY A 145 -15.29 -16.32 -12.89
N SER A 146 -15.95 -17.48 -12.87
CA SER A 146 -17.43 -17.57 -12.77
C SER A 146 -17.98 -17.08 -11.44
N LEU A 147 -19.30 -16.75 -11.40
CA LEU A 147 -20.04 -16.31 -10.20
C LEU A 147 -20.21 -17.44 -9.15
N GLN A 148 -19.12 -18.18 -8.87
CA GLN A 148 -19.14 -19.24 -7.86
C GLN A 148 -18.72 -18.65 -6.52
N ILE A 149 -19.51 -18.96 -5.50
CA ILE A 149 -19.19 -18.61 -4.11
C ILE A 149 -18.01 -19.45 -3.66
N VAL A 150 -16.98 -18.79 -3.11
CA VAL A 150 -15.78 -19.44 -2.58
C VAL A 150 -15.94 -19.64 -1.08
N GLN A 151 -15.51 -20.79 -0.59
CA GLN A 151 -15.39 -21.04 0.84
C GLN A 151 -13.99 -20.63 1.29
N TYR A 152 -13.95 -19.91 2.40
CA TYR A 152 -12.71 -19.50 3.08
C TYR A 152 -12.69 -20.08 4.47
N ASP A 153 -11.67 -20.86 4.81
CA ASP A 153 -11.41 -21.36 6.15
C ASP A 153 -10.31 -20.50 6.77
N ILE A 154 -10.64 -19.81 7.86
CA ILE A 154 -9.82 -18.79 8.47
C ILE A 154 -9.12 -19.34 9.71
N TYR A 155 -7.84 -19.14 9.80
CA TYR A 155 -7.02 -19.50 10.95
C TYR A 155 -6.27 -18.27 11.45
N VAL A 156 -6.12 -18.12 12.75
CA VAL A 156 -5.30 -17.12 13.40
C VAL A 156 -4.32 -17.84 14.33
N ASN A 157 -3.03 -17.63 14.13
CA ASN A 157 -1.96 -18.29 14.87
C ASN A 157 -2.11 -19.83 14.87
N ASP A 158 -2.40 -20.37 13.69
CA ASP A 158 -2.66 -21.80 13.42
C ASP A 158 -3.92 -22.37 14.12
N CYS A 159 -4.68 -21.56 14.84
CA CYS A 159 -5.96 -21.96 15.43
C CYS A 159 -7.09 -21.64 14.46
N PHE A 160 -7.94 -22.64 14.15
CA PHE A 160 -9.14 -22.44 13.35
C PHE A 160 -10.07 -21.43 14.01
N LEU A 161 -10.45 -20.40 13.27
CA LEU A 161 -11.35 -19.35 13.75
C LEU A 161 -12.79 -19.60 13.29
N TYR A 162 -13.01 -19.61 11.98
CA TYR A 162 -14.32 -19.89 11.37
C TYR A 162 -14.18 -20.16 9.87
N SER A 163 -15.27 -20.68 9.27
CA SER A 163 -15.43 -20.76 7.82
C SER A 163 -16.53 -19.82 7.35
N CYS A 164 -16.33 -19.19 6.22
CA CYS A 164 -17.36 -18.38 5.56
C CYS A 164 -17.41 -18.65 4.06
N GLN A 165 -18.55 -18.28 3.45
CA GLN A 165 -18.72 -18.24 2.01
C GLN A 165 -18.88 -16.78 1.59
N ALA A 166 -18.04 -16.32 0.67
CA ALA A 166 -17.98 -14.93 0.26
C ALA A 166 -17.46 -14.78 -1.18
N ASP A 167 -17.62 -13.60 -1.76
CA ASP A 167 -16.97 -13.24 -3.03
C ASP A 167 -15.46 -13.01 -2.86
N GLY A 168 -15.03 -12.69 -1.65
CA GLY A 168 -13.63 -12.46 -1.32
C GLY A 168 -13.41 -12.21 0.17
N MET A 169 -12.14 -11.98 0.49
CA MET A 169 -11.66 -11.65 1.82
C MET A 169 -10.60 -10.55 1.74
N ILE A 170 -10.68 -9.56 2.62
CA ILE A 170 -9.71 -8.47 2.74
C ILE A 170 -8.98 -8.63 4.07
N VAL A 171 -7.65 -8.64 4.01
CA VAL A 171 -6.78 -8.45 5.17
C VAL A 171 -6.18 -7.05 5.05
N SER A 172 -6.59 -6.13 5.91
CA SER A 172 -6.24 -4.71 5.79
C SER A 172 -5.41 -4.20 6.96
N THR A 173 -4.51 -3.28 6.65
CA THR A 173 -3.85 -2.42 7.65
C THR A 173 -4.81 -1.33 8.10
N PRO A 174 -4.48 -0.60 9.18
CA PRO A 174 -5.23 0.61 9.56
C PRO A 174 -5.23 1.70 8.48
N THR A 175 -4.15 1.81 7.71
CA THR A 175 -4.08 2.75 6.57
C THR A 175 -5.08 2.35 5.47
N GLY A 176 -5.18 1.06 5.15
CA GLY A 176 -6.13 0.51 4.17
C GLY A 176 -7.58 0.51 4.63
N ALA A 177 -7.84 0.76 5.94
CA ALA A 177 -9.20 0.76 6.48
C ALA A 177 -10.14 1.75 5.78
N SER A 178 -9.62 2.88 5.28
CA SER A 178 -10.36 3.90 4.51
C SER A 178 -10.50 3.57 3.01
N GLY A 179 -9.85 2.52 2.53
CA GLY A 179 -9.84 2.07 1.14
C GLY A 179 -10.92 1.01 0.83
N TYR A 180 -10.50 -0.10 0.24
CA TYR A 180 -11.41 -1.16 -0.16
C TYR A 180 -12.10 -1.83 1.04
N ASN A 181 -11.43 -1.92 2.19
CA ASN A 181 -12.01 -2.39 3.44
C ASN A 181 -13.31 -1.64 3.80
N MET A 182 -13.31 -0.30 3.69
CA MET A 182 -14.50 0.52 3.95
C MET A 182 -15.63 0.21 2.96
N SER A 183 -15.31 0.06 1.68
CA SER A 183 -16.29 -0.28 0.64
C SER A 183 -16.90 -1.66 0.84
N ALA A 184 -16.19 -2.59 1.46
CA ALA A 184 -16.67 -3.91 1.84
C ALA A 184 -17.49 -3.91 3.16
N GLY A 185 -17.65 -2.75 3.80
CA GLY A 185 -18.37 -2.61 5.07
C GLY A 185 -17.50 -2.80 6.31
N GLY A 186 -16.18 -2.78 6.16
CA GLY A 186 -15.23 -2.81 7.26
C GLY A 186 -15.22 -1.50 8.07
N PRO A 187 -14.72 -1.53 9.31
CA PRO A 187 -14.63 -0.34 10.14
C PRO A 187 -13.57 0.64 9.66
N ILE A 188 -13.79 1.92 9.90
CA ILE A 188 -12.78 2.96 9.81
C ILE A 188 -12.03 2.98 11.15
N VAL A 189 -10.72 2.95 11.10
CA VAL A 189 -9.86 3.01 12.27
C VAL A 189 -8.80 4.10 12.09
N SER A 190 -8.19 4.55 13.18
CA SER A 190 -7.08 5.50 13.11
C SER A 190 -5.93 4.88 12.31
N PRO A 191 -5.37 5.56 11.32
CA PRO A 191 -4.31 5.03 10.47
C PRO A 191 -3.00 4.73 11.22
N VAL A 192 -2.81 5.33 12.38
CA VAL A 192 -1.68 5.07 13.29
C VAL A 192 -1.97 3.97 14.32
N ALA A 193 -3.14 3.33 14.26
CA ALA A 193 -3.44 2.18 15.11
C ALA A 193 -2.56 0.99 14.73
N ASN A 194 -2.35 0.09 15.68
CA ASN A 194 -1.60 -1.16 15.47
C ASN A 194 -2.56 -2.35 15.57
N LEU A 195 -3.11 -2.76 14.43
CA LEU A 195 -4.06 -3.86 14.33
C LEU A 195 -4.19 -4.36 12.89
N ILE A 196 -4.77 -5.55 12.73
CA ILE A 196 -5.13 -6.10 11.42
C ILE A 196 -6.65 -6.19 11.34
N LEU A 197 -7.22 -5.80 10.20
CA LEU A 197 -8.63 -5.95 9.90
C LEU A 197 -8.83 -7.11 8.95
N LEU A 198 -9.76 -8.01 9.27
CA LEU A 198 -10.19 -9.09 8.39
C LEU A 198 -11.65 -8.86 8.03
N THR A 199 -11.92 -8.57 6.76
CA THR A 199 -13.28 -8.18 6.29
C THR A 199 -13.70 -9.05 5.10
N PRO A 200 -14.81 -9.78 5.19
CA PRO A 200 -15.34 -10.53 4.05
C PRO A 200 -16.02 -9.60 3.04
N ILE A 201 -15.89 -9.93 1.75
CA ILE A 201 -16.54 -9.23 0.65
C ILE A 201 -17.82 -9.97 0.29
N CYS A 202 -18.99 -9.30 0.37
CA CYS A 202 -20.29 -9.87 0.02
C CYS A 202 -20.51 -11.27 0.61
N SER A 203 -20.27 -11.43 1.91
CA SER A 203 -20.47 -12.71 2.59
C SER A 203 -21.92 -13.19 2.50
N HIS A 204 -22.11 -14.48 2.27
CA HIS A 204 -23.40 -15.15 2.25
C HIS A 204 -23.81 -15.72 3.62
N SER A 205 -23.04 -15.45 4.66
CA SER A 205 -23.33 -15.85 6.03
C SER A 205 -24.04 -14.74 6.80
N MET A 206 -24.87 -15.12 7.80
CA MET A 206 -25.58 -14.13 8.64
C MET A 206 -24.62 -13.30 9.52
N ASN A 207 -23.44 -13.81 9.82
CA ASN A 207 -22.39 -13.10 10.58
C ASN A 207 -21.36 -12.48 9.63
N ASN A 208 -21.75 -11.40 8.98
CA ASN A 208 -20.91 -10.64 8.06
C ASN A 208 -20.23 -9.48 8.79
N ARG A 209 -19.33 -9.78 9.72
CA ARG A 209 -18.63 -8.75 10.49
C ARG A 209 -17.14 -8.82 10.25
N SER A 210 -16.53 -7.67 10.21
CA SER A 210 -15.06 -7.56 10.23
C SER A 210 -14.55 -7.99 11.60
N ILE A 211 -13.39 -8.62 11.61
CA ILE A 211 -12.67 -9.04 12.81
C ILE A 211 -11.46 -8.14 12.95
N VAL A 212 -11.23 -7.66 14.14
CA VAL A 212 -10.04 -6.89 14.51
C VAL A 212 -9.08 -7.84 15.23
N LEU A 213 -7.86 -7.90 14.74
CA LEU A 213 -6.81 -8.78 15.23
C LEU A 213 -5.61 -7.96 15.73
N SER A 214 -4.75 -8.60 16.50
CA SER A 214 -3.48 -8.01 16.94
C SER A 214 -2.53 -7.79 15.74
N PRO A 215 -1.64 -6.79 15.79
CA PRO A 215 -0.65 -6.57 14.73
C PRO A 215 0.32 -7.75 14.56
N ASP A 216 0.53 -8.52 15.62
CA ASP A 216 1.43 -9.68 15.62
C ASP A 216 0.74 -11.00 15.22
N ASP A 217 -0.58 -10.97 14.99
CA ASP A 217 -1.31 -12.16 14.59
C ASP A 217 -0.97 -12.59 13.15
N ARG A 218 -0.79 -13.89 12.97
CA ARG A 218 -0.63 -14.51 11.66
C ARG A 218 -1.98 -15.02 11.17
N VAL A 219 -2.47 -14.40 10.11
CA VAL A 219 -3.71 -14.80 9.44
C VAL A 219 -3.39 -15.80 8.34
N LYS A 220 -4.02 -16.98 8.38
CA LYS A 220 -3.96 -17.99 7.33
C LYS A 220 -5.37 -18.20 6.77
N ILE A 221 -5.51 -18.03 5.46
CA ILE A 221 -6.77 -18.23 4.74
C ILE A 221 -6.58 -19.43 3.82
N VAL A 222 -7.39 -20.45 4.00
CA VAL A 222 -7.38 -21.66 3.21
C VAL A 222 -8.63 -21.72 2.36
N ILE A 223 -8.47 -22.00 1.07
CA ILE A 223 -9.57 -22.29 0.16
C ILE A 223 -9.61 -23.81 0.02
N PRO A 224 -10.58 -24.51 0.64
CA PRO A 224 -10.60 -25.97 0.65
C PRO A 224 -10.90 -26.50 -0.75
N ASN A 225 -10.12 -27.48 -1.16
CA ASN A 225 -10.35 -28.18 -2.42
C ASN A 225 -11.56 -29.10 -2.28
N LYS A 226 -12.63 -28.86 -3.03
CA LYS A 226 -13.80 -29.73 -3.08
C LYS A 226 -13.73 -30.62 -4.30
N ALA A 227 -13.77 -31.93 -4.09
CA ALA A 227 -13.59 -32.97 -5.12
C ALA A 227 -14.49 -32.79 -6.38
N GLU A 228 -15.59 -32.05 -6.26
CA GLU A 228 -16.53 -31.82 -7.33
C GLU A 228 -16.39 -30.47 -8.05
N ARG A 229 -15.58 -29.53 -7.53
CA ARG A 229 -15.42 -28.18 -8.09
C ARG A 229 -14.06 -27.59 -7.74
N GLU A 230 -13.30 -27.29 -8.76
CA GLU A 230 -12.08 -26.51 -8.63
C GLU A 230 -12.45 -25.04 -8.27
N GLN A 231 -12.03 -24.59 -7.08
CA GLN A 231 -12.21 -23.20 -6.65
C GLN A 231 -10.94 -22.43 -7.03
N LYS A 232 -11.12 -21.33 -7.76
CA LYS A 232 -10.01 -20.46 -8.18
C LYS A 232 -10.16 -19.11 -7.48
N ALA A 233 -9.07 -18.62 -6.91
CA ALA A 233 -8.99 -17.30 -6.33
C ALA A 233 -7.78 -16.54 -6.90
N GLU A 234 -7.90 -15.23 -6.88
CA GLU A 234 -6.83 -14.29 -7.19
C GLU A 234 -6.45 -13.54 -5.92
N VAL A 235 -5.15 -13.29 -5.75
CA VAL A 235 -4.62 -12.55 -4.61
C VAL A 235 -3.96 -11.27 -5.11
N HIS A 236 -4.35 -10.15 -4.52
CA HIS A 236 -3.89 -8.82 -4.89
C HIS A 236 -3.26 -8.13 -3.68
N PHE A 237 -2.13 -7.51 -3.87
CA PHE A 237 -1.45 -6.66 -2.89
C PHE A 237 -1.59 -5.20 -3.31
N ASP A 238 -2.32 -4.39 -2.54
CA ASP A 238 -2.69 -3.00 -2.87
C ASP A 238 -3.30 -2.85 -4.28
N GLY A 239 -4.18 -3.79 -4.67
CA GLY A 239 -4.89 -3.75 -5.94
C GLY A 239 -4.04 -4.05 -7.18
N ARG A 240 -2.86 -4.62 -7.04
CA ARG A 240 -2.04 -5.07 -8.18
C ARG A 240 -2.11 -6.58 -8.36
N ASP A 241 -2.17 -7.00 -9.61
CA ASP A 241 -2.13 -8.40 -10.03
C ASP A 241 -0.68 -8.90 -10.01
N GLU A 242 -0.11 -9.08 -8.83
CA GLU A 242 1.26 -9.63 -8.76
C GLU A 242 1.30 -11.13 -8.73
N ILE A 243 0.15 -11.79 -8.56
CA ILE A 243 0.15 -13.22 -8.37
C ILE A 243 -0.94 -13.87 -9.19
N GLY A 244 -0.49 -14.65 -10.13
CA GLY A 244 -1.33 -15.46 -10.99
C GLY A 244 -2.32 -16.34 -10.22
N ARG A 245 -3.32 -16.84 -10.93
CA ARG A 245 -4.41 -17.68 -10.44
C ARG A 245 -3.90 -18.79 -9.52
N ALA A 246 -4.15 -18.65 -8.23
CA ALA A 246 -3.88 -19.71 -7.28
C ALA A 246 -4.89 -20.83 -7.50
N HIS A 247 -4.39 -21.98 -7.94
CA HIS A 247 -5.11 -23.24 -7.86
C HIS A 247 -4.74 -23.84 -6.50
N VAL A 248 -5.63 -23.82 -5.55
CA VAL A 248 -5.45 -24.48 -4.26
C VAL A 248 -6.11 -25.85 -4.29
#